data_ada5a5b02d4c5636bc75424c24ad92d5
#
_entry.id   ada5a5b02d4c5636bc75424c24ad92d5
#
_cell.length_a   1.000
_cell.length_b   1.000
_cell.length_c   1.000
_cell.angle_alpha   90.00
_cell.angle_beta   90.00
_cell.angle_gamma   90.00
#
_symmetry.space_group_name_H-M   'P 1'
#
loop_
_entity.id
_entity.type
_entity.pdbx_description
1 polymer ?
#
loop_
_entity_poly.entity_id
_entity_poly.type
_entity_poly.pdbx_seq_one_letter_code
_entity_poly.pdbx_strand_id
1 'polypeptide(L)'
;MADQPVVLVVEDDQGIQSIVEDALVEGGFEPAIAPSGEEAVTLLRGNRNGYRALVADVKLRGRMDGWEVARHAREIDPEFPIVYMTGASADQWPAHGVPNSILLQKPFAPAQLVTAVSQLLINRTTKA
;
A
#
# COMPACT_ATOMS: atom_id res chain seq x y z
N MET A 1 -2.64 -21.48 -14.45
CA MET A 1 -2.37 -20.04 -14.52
C MET A 1 -2.22 -19.48 -13.10
N ALA A 2 -1.13 -18.80 -12.86
CA ALA A 2 -0.92 -18.23 -11.52
C ALA A 2 -1.84 -17.03 -11.32
N ASP A 3 -2.42 -16.91 -10.14
CA ASP A 3 -3.23 -15.76 -9.77
C ASP A 3 -2.33 -14.54 -9.63
N GLN A 4 -2.86 -13.38 -9.97
CA GLN A 4 -2.15 -12.13 -9.77
C GLN A 4 -2.11 -11.78 -8.29
N PRO A 5 -0.97 -11.26 -7.79
CA PRO A 5 -0.91 -10.83 -6.40
C PRO A 5 -1.91 -9.71 -6.13
N VAL A 6 -2.64 -9.81 -5.04
CA VAL A 6 -3.62 -8.79 -4.64
C VAL A 6 -2.91 -7.73 -3.81
N VAL A 7 -3.08 -6.48 -4.22
CA VAL A 7 -2.52 -5.32 -3.53
C VAL A 7 -3.67 -4.51 -2.94
N LEU A 8 -3.65 -4.32 -1.63
CA LEU A 8 -4.66 -3.50 -0.96
C LEU A 8 -4.28 -2.03 -1.09
N VAL A 9 -5.20 -1.24 -1.63
CA VAL A 9 -5.02 0.19 -1.85
C VAL A 9 -5.92 0.95 -0.91
N VAL A 10 -5.34 1.80 -0.08
CA VAL A 10 -6.10 2.64 0.87
C VAL A 10 -6.03 4.08 0.40
N GLU A 11 -7.14 4.58 -0.11
CA GLU A 11 -7.21 5.90 -0.71
C GLU A 11 -8.68 6.34 -0.69
N ASP A 12 -8.94 7.56 -0.22
CA ASP A 12 -10.31 8.09 -0.15
C ASP A 12 -10.72 8.95 -1.34
N ASP A 13 -9.78 9.32 -2.19
CA ASP A 13 -10.06 10.12 -3.39
C ASP A 13 -10.29 9.19 -4.59
N GLN A 14 -11.48 9.26 -5.19
CA GLN A 14 -11.85 8.36 -6.28
C GLN A 14 -10.98 8.54 -7.53
N GLY A 15 -10.55 9.76 -7.81
CA GLY A 15 -9.67 10.01 -8.95
C GLY A 15 -8.31 9.34 -8.78
N ILE A 16 -7.76 9.43 -7.59
CA ILE A 16 -6.48 8.78 -7.28
C ILE A 16 -6.64 7.26 -7.24
N GLN A 17 -7.75 6.76 -6.69
CA GLN A 17 -8.06 5.33 -6.71
C GLN A 17 -7.98 4.78 -8.14
N SER A 18 -8.60 5.48 -9.09
CA SER A 18 -8.62 5.03 -10.49
C SER A 18 -7.21 4.99 -11.10
N ILE A 19 -6.39 5.99 -10.82
CA ILE A 19 -5.02 6.05 -11.33
C ILE A 19 -4.19 4.89 -10.77
N VAL A 20 -4.29 4.66 -9.47
CA VAL A 20 -3.55 3.59 -8.80
C VAL A 20 -4.03 2.22 -9.26
N GLU A 21 -5.33 2.06 -9.37
CA GLU A 21 -5.94 0.82 -9.85
C GLU A 21 -5.45 0.45 -11.25
N ASP A 22 -5.50 1.41 -12.18
CA ASP A 22 -5.06 1.20 -13.55
C ASP A 22 -3.58 0.85 -13.61
N ALA A 23 -2.75 1.54 -12.84
CA ALA A 23 -1.31 1.28 -12.80
C ALA A 23 -1.02 -0.15 -12.32
N LEU A 24 -1.71 -0.58 -11.26
CA LEU A 24 -1.50 -1.92 -10.71
C LEU A 24 -1.96 -3.00 -11.67
N VAL A 25 -3.12 -2.81 -12.31
CA VAL A 25 -3.62 -3.78 -13.31
C VAL A 25 -2.64 -3.92 -14.46
N GLU A 26 -2.14 -2.80 -14.99
CA GLU A 26 -1.14 -2.83 -16.07
C GLU A 26 0.15 -3.51 -15.62
N GLY A 27 0.49 -3.40 -14.35
CA GLY A 27 1.69 -4.01 -13.80
C GLY A 27 1.55 -5.48 -13.45
N GLY A 28 0.37 -6.08 -13.65
CA GLY A 28 0.15 -7.49 -13.36
C GLY A 28 -0.36 -7.78 -11.95
N PHE A 29 -0.89 -6.78 -11.27
CA PHE A 29 -1.44 -6.94 -9.92
C PHE A 29 -2.95 -6.81 -9.93
N GLU A 30 -3.58 -7.36 -8.91
CA GLU A 30 -5.02 -7.20 -8.70
C GLU A 30 -5.24 -6.20 -7.57
N PRO A 31 -5.78 -5.00 -7.86
CA PRO A 31 -6.03 -4.01 -6.81
C PRO A 31 -7.31 -4.33 -6.05
N ALA A 32 -7.27 -4.14 -4.74
CA ALA A 32 -8.44 -4.16 -3.88
C ALA A 32 -8.49 -2.81 -3.19
N ILE A 33 -9.59 -2.08 -3.35
CA ILE A 33 -9.68 -0.70 -2.87
C ILE A 33 -10.41 -0.64 -1.53
N ALA A 34 -9.79 0.04 -0.57
CA ALA A 34 -10.43 0.40 0.69
C ALA A 34 -10.47 1.93 0.77
N PRO A 35 -11.64 2.55 0.89
CA PRO A 35 -11.74 4.01 0.88
C PRO A 35 -11.38 4.67 2.21
N SER A 36 -11.13 3.90 3.26
CA SER A 36 -10.73 4.42 4.57
C SER A 36 -9.73 3.51 5.24
N GLY A 37 -9.01 4.04 6.22
CA GLY A 37 -8.07 3.24 7.00
C GLY A 37 -8.77 2.18 7.83
N GLU A 38 -9.94 2.50 8.37
CA GLU A 38 -10.72 1.57 9.19
C GLU A 38 -11.16 0.36 8.37
N GLU A 39 -11.63 0.59 7.14
CA GLU A 39 -12.02 -0.50 6.25
C GLU A 39 -10.83 -1.33 5.84
N ALA A 40 -9.69 -0.69 5.60
CA ALA A 40 -8.46 -1.41 5.25
C ALA A 40 -8.05 -2.37 6.36
N VAL A 41 -8.07 -1.91 7.60
CA VAL A 41 -7.70 -2.76 8.74
C VAL A 41 -8.66 -3.93 8.88
N THR A 42 -9.95 -3.68 8.69
CA THR A 42 -10.96 -4.76 8.71
C THR A 42 -10.65 -5.82 7.65
N LEU A 43 -10.33 -5.39 6.44
CA LEU A 43 -9.99 -6.30 5.35
C LEU A 43 -8.71 -7.08 5.66
N LEU A 44 -7.69 -6.41 6.16
CA LEU A 44 -6.42 -7.06 6.51
C LEU A 44 -6.61 -8.12 7.57
N ARG A 45 -7.37 -7.82 8.62
CA ARG A 45 -7.60 -8.76 9.70
C ARG A 45 -8.50 -9.92 9.29
N GLY A 46 -9.44 -9.66 8.37
CA GLY A 46 -10.36 -10.68 7.88
C GLY A 46 -9.75 -11.64 6.88
N ASN A 47 -8.64 -11.27 6.24
CA ASN A 47 -8.00 -12.09 5.23
C ASN A 47 -6.48 -11.90 5.27
N ARG A 48 -5.86 -12.45 6.32
CA ARG A 48 -4.44 -12.20 6.62
C ARG A 48 -3.48 -12.60 5.51
N ASN A 49 -3.82 -13.63 4.75
CA ASN A 49 -2.95 -14.12 3.68
C ASN A 49 -3.41 -13.69 2.29
N GLY A 50 -4.50 -12.91 2.20
CA GLY A 50 -5.09 -12.53 0.94
C GLY A 50 -4.41 -11.38 0.23
N TYR A 51 -3.71 -10.53 0.97
CA TYR A 51 -3.07 -9.34 0.41
C TYR A 51 -1.57 -9.50 0.46
N ARG A 52 -0.91 -9.18 -0.66
CA ARG A 52 0.54 -9.34 -0.80
C ARG A 52 1.30 -8.05 -0.55
N ALA A 53 0.62 -6.91 -0.63
CA ALA A 53 1.22 -5.62 -0.40
C ALA A 53 0.14 -4.61 -0.03
N LEU A 54 0.55 -3.50 0.57
CA LEU A 54 -0.31 -2.39 0.93
C LEU A 54 0.22 -1.12 0.27
N VAL A 55 -0.66 -0.40 -0.42
CA VAL A 55 -0.39 0.95 -0.93
C VAL A 55 -1.34 1.88 -0.21
N ALA A 56 -0.82 2.78 0.60
CA ALA A 56 -1.65 3.61 1.48
C ALA A 56 -1.35 5.09 1.33
N ASP A 57 -2.39 5.89 1.09
CA ASP A 57 -2.28 7.33 1.24
C ASP A 57 -2.07 7.64 2.72
N VAL A 58 -1.18 8.59 3.01
CA VAL A 58 -0.90 8.98 4.40
C VAL A 58 -2.09 9.73 4.98
N LYS A 59 -2.64 10.70 4.25
CA LYS A 59 -3.76 11.49 4.74
C LYS A 59 -5.08 10.89 4.28
N LEU A 60 -5.78 10.28 5.22
CA LEU A 60 -7.06 9.65 4.99
C LEU A 60 -8.13 10.33 5.83
N ARG A 61 -9.36 10.36 5.33
CA ARG A 61 -10.50 10.83 6.12
C ARG A 61 -10.79 9.81 7.21
N GLY A 62 -11.35 10.30 8.32
CA GLY A 62 -11.66 9.45 9.46
C GLY A 62 -10.57 9.54 10.52
N ARG A 63 -10.51 8.53 11.38
CA ARG A 63 -9.63 8.56 12.55
C ARG A 63 -8.27 7.93 12.32
N MET A 64 -8.14 7.14 11.27
CA MET A 64 -6.93 6.36 11.03
C MET A 64 -6.24 6.85 9.77
N ASP A 65 -4.98 7.25 9.88
CA ASP A 65 -4.16 7.66 8.74
C ASP A 65 -3.39 6.47 8.17
N GLY A 66 -2.66 6.73 7.07
CA GLY A 66 -1.90 5.67 6.39
C GLY A 66 -0.77 5.10 7.23
N TRP A 67 -0.17 5.91 8.11
CA TRP A 67 0.87 5.42 9.02
C TRP A 67 0.32 4.34 9.94
N GLU A 68 -0.87 4.56 10.48
CA GLU A 68 -1.51 3.61 11.39
C GLU A 68 -1.94 2.34 10.68
N VAL A 69 -2.48 2.46 9.47
CA VAL A 69 -2.86 1.28 8.67
C VAL A 69 -1.65 0.39 8.45
N ALA A 70 -0.52 0.98 8.09
CA ALA A 70 0.71 0.22 7.86
C ALA A 70 1.19 -0.48 9.11
N ARG A 71 1.08 0.18 10.27
CA ARG A 71 1.45 -0.45 11.54
C ARG A 71 0.58 -1.67 11.84
N HIS A 72 -0.73 -1.58 11.56
CA HIS A 72 -1.61 -2.73 11.71
C HIS A 72 -1.21 -3.88 10.77
N ALA A 73 -0.85 -3.56 9.52
CA ALA A 73 -0.40 -4.58 8.58
C ALA A 73 0.86 -5.29 9.11
N ARG A 74 1.79 -4.52 9.68
CA ARG A 74 3.03 -5.07 10.24
C ARG A 74 2.84 -5.85 11.54
N GLU A 75 1.75 -5.60 12.25
CA GLU A 75 1.35 -6.45 13.39
C GLU A 75 0.92 -7.83 12.91
N ILE A 76 0.26 -7.89 11.76
CA ILE A 76 -0.16 -9.15 11.17
C ILE A 76 1.04 -9.91 10.61
N ASP A 77 1.92 -9.19 9.91
CA ASP A 77 3.10 -9.74 9.26
C ASP A 77 4.23 -8.71 9.34
N PRO A 78 5.28 -8.96 10.15
CA PRO A 78 6.34 -7.97 10.36
C PRO A 78 7.09 -7.57 9.08
N GLU A 79 6.97 -8.35 8.01
CA GLU A 79 7.62 -8.03 6.74
C GLU A 79 6.63 -7.62 5.65
N PHE A 80 5.42 -7.25 6.03
CA PHE A 80 4.38 -6.87 5.07
C PHE A 80 4.89 -5.74 4.17
N PRO A 81 4.85 -5.92 2.84
CA PRO A 81 5.31 -4.88 1.90
C PRO A 81 4.41 -3.64 1.95
N ILE A 82 5.01 -2.48 2.20
CA ILE A 82 4.28 -1.22 2.40
C ILE A 82 4.82 -0.14 1.46
N VAL A 83 3.92 0.48 0.69
CA VAL A 83 4.20 1.69 -0.08
C VAL A 83 3.27 2.78 0.43
N TYR A 84 3.83 3.92 0.83
CA TYR A 84 3.06 5.10 1.19
C TYR A 84 2.96 6.05 0.01
N MET A 85 1.84 6.77 -0.08
CA MET A 85 1.64 7.86 -1.03
C MET A 85 1.38 9.13 -0.23
N THR A 86 2.05 10.23 -0.57
CA THR A 86 1.81 11.48 0.13
C THR A 86 2.07 12.68 -0.76
N GLY A 87 1.24 13.73 -0.60
CA GLY A 87 1.49 15.02 -1.23
C GLY A 87 2.22 15.99 -0.34
N ALA A 88 2.06 15.88 0.98
CA ALA A 88 2.54 16.91 1.91
C ALA A 88 3.26 16.38 3.14
N SER A 89 3.29 15.07 3.36
CA SER A 89 3.79 14.50 4.61
C SER A 89 5.09 13.72 4.45
N ALA A 90 5.83 13.93 3.37
CA ALA A 90 7.06 13.18 3.09
C ALA A 90 8.11 13.33 4.19
N ASP A 91 8.19 14.51 4.81
CA ASP A 91 9.14 14.78 5.88
C ASP A 91 8.84 13.98 7.16
N GLN A 92 7.64 13.44 7.30
CA GLN A 92 7.24 12.64 8.47
C GLN A 92 7.63 11.16 8.32
N TRP A 93 7.98 10.72 7.12
CA TRP A 93 8.28 9.31 6.86
C TRP A 93 9.40 8.75 7.75
N PRO A 94 10.53 9.45 7.96
CA PRO A 94 11.57 8.88 8.83
C PRO A 94 11.09 8.59 10.24
N ALA A 95 10.14 9.39 10.76
CA ALA A 95 9.65 9.23 12.13
C ALA A 95 8.45 8.30 12.24
N HIS A 96 7.59 8.27 11.22
CA HIS A 96 6.30 7.59 11.30
C HIS A 96 6.16 6.37 10.38
N GLY A 97 6.99 6.27 9.34
CA GLY A 97 6.93 5.14 8.41
C GLY A 97 7.48 3.87 9.03
N VAL A 98 6.90 2.73 8.68
CA VAL A 98 7.44 1.45 9.14
C VAL A 98 8.77 1.17 8.43
N PRO A 99 9.68 0.43 9.08
CA PRO A 99 10.95 0.07 8.44
C PRO A 99 10.75 -0.70 7.13
N ASN A 100 11.65 -0.50 6.19
CA ASN A 100 11.64 -1.19 4.89
C ASN A 100 10.39 -0.90 4.07
N SER A 101 9.83 0.30 4.22
CA SER A 101 8.75 0.80 3.38
C SER A 101 9.30 1.73 2.31
N ILE A 102 8.47 2.00 1.30
CA ILE A 102 8.80 2.94 0.23
C ILE A 102 7.80 4.09 0.29
N LEU A 103 8.30 5.30 0.07
CA LEU A 103 7.47 6.50 0.01
C LEU A 103 7.44 7.03 -1.42
N LEU A 104 6.24 7.25 -1.95
CA LEU A 104 6.05 7.92 -3.23
C LEU A 104 5.40 9.29 -2.99
N GLN A 105 6.02 10.33 -3.51
CA GLN A 105 5.48 11.69 -3.44
C GLN A 105 4.56 11.95 -4.62
N LYS A 106 3.37 12.48 -4.33
CA LYS A 106 2.42 12.87 -5.36
C LYS A 106 2.86 14.21 -5.97
N PRO A 107 2.72 14.42 -7.27
CA PRO A 107 2.31 13.42 -8.25
C PRO A 107 3.46 12.47 -8.61
N PHE A 108 3.14 11.19 -8.79
CA PHE A 108 4.12 10.21 -9.23
C PHE A 108 3.65 9.57 -10.54
N ALA A 109 4.62 9.03 -11.30
CA ALA A 109 4.28 8.30 -12.52
C ALA A 109 3.76 6.91 -12.15
N PRO A 110 2.78 6.37 -12.90
CA PRO A 110 2.29 5.01 -12.63
C PRO A 110 3.38 3.96 -12.57
N ALA A 111 4.41 4.07 -13.42
CA ALA A 111 5.54 3.14 -13.42
C ALA A 111 6.32 3.15 -12.10
N GLN A 112 6.36 4.28 -11.40
CA GLN A 112 7.03 4.37 -10.10
C GLN A 112 6.31 3.51 -9.05
N LEU A 113 4.98 3.50 -9.09
CA LEU A 113 4.18 2.68 -8.17
C LEU A 113 4.42 1.20 -8.44
N VAL A 114 4.36 0.78 -9.70
CA VAL A 114 4.58 -0.61 -10.09
C VAL A 114 5.99 -1.06 -9.68
N THR A 115 6.99 -0.22 -9.94
CA THR A 115 8.37 -0.52 -9.56
C THR A 115 8.51 -0.68 -8.05
N ALA A 116 7.87 0.20 -7.26
CA ALA A 116 7.96 0.15 -5.81
C ALA A 116 7.34 -1.15 -5.26
N VAL A 117 6.15 -1.51 -5.72
CA VAL A 117 5.48 -2.74 -5.29
C VAL A 117 6.29 -3.97 -5.70
N SER A 118 6.73 -4.00 -6.96
CA SER A 118 7.52 -5.11 -7.48
C SER A 118 8.82 -5.30 -6.72
N GLN A 119 9.50 -4.20 -6.42
CA GLN A 119 10.78 -4.22 -5.68
C GLN A 119 10.59 -4.84 -4.30
N LEU A 120 9.54 -4.43 -3.58
CA LEU A 120 9.26 -4.98 -2.25
C LEU A 120 8.92 -6.45 -2.28
N LEU A 121 8.16 -6.89 -3.28
CA LEU A 121 7.81 -8.31 -3.42
C LEU A 121 9.03 -9.15 -3.78
N ILE A 122 9.90 -8.65 -4.65
CA ILE A 122 11.14 -9.34 -4.99
C ILE A 122 12.06 -9.44 -3.77
N ASN A 123 12.22 -8.34 -3.04
CA ASN A 123 13.07 -8.34 -1.84
C ASN A 123 12.57 -9.33 -0.80
N ARG A 124 11.27 -9.42 -0.62
CA ARG A 124 10.67 -10.37 0.31
C ARG A 124 10.94 -11.81 -0.12
N THR A 125 10.80 -12.09 -1.40
CA THR A 125 11.02 -13.44 -1.96
C THR A 125 12.48 -13.89 -1.80
N THR A 126 13.43 -12.97 -1.96
CA THR A 126 14.86 -13.29 -1.86
C THR A 126 15.37 -13.38 -0.42
N LYS A 127 14.59 -12.93 0.54
CA LYS A 127 14.88 -13.08 1.95
C LYS A 127 14.48 -14.47 2.40
N ALA A 128 15.38 -15.37 2.33
CA ALA A 128 15.10 -16.75 2.74
C ALA A 128 15.07 -16.90 4.25
#